data_66c4fa2b715dbd3a30f567631e39fb21
#
_entry.id   66c4fa2b715dbd3a30f567631e39fb21
#
_cell.length_a   1.000
_cell.length_b   1.000
_cell.length_c   1.000
_cell.angle_alpha   90.00
_cell.angle_beta   90.00
_cell.angle_gamma   90.00
#
_symmetry.space_group_name_H-M   'P 1'
#
loop_
_entity.id
_entity.type
_entity.pdbx_description
1 polymer ?
#
loop_
_entity_poly.entity_id
_entity_poly.type
_entity_poly.pdbx_seq_one_letter_code
_entity_poly.pdbx_strand_id
1 'polypeptide(L)'
;MHFKTLFVTALLIFSLLLSLNCQKVEKVKQVEKLETEIEFNPIKEYRGSDDAHFEVYIKSNIGQPRARLNFFVDEVPQNPIELNDEGENLFTCNIPHQDKGTIVKYFLEITTATGTKIFFPKKAAEEAKFYTLVFKGEANKFLKLIHILLSIIPLILFVIATYFAFKHIKHGVSISKTLWLTVIAFLLFFIAVFPIGMIVEYQVYGKVWNGWPFGSDITHTKAFILFIYWLATLFLMKNSIFKKAEKNLVTDRVFAALVIIGTIITLALFVIPHENVRF
;
A
#
# COMPACT_ATOMS: atom_id res chain seq x y z
N MET A 1 21.74 30.37 0.70
CA MET A 1 21.49 29.84 -0.65
C MET A 1 21.13 28.35 -0.64
N HIS A 2 21.65 27.50 0.26
CA HIS A 2 21.44 26.04 0.26
C HIS A 2 20.05 25.54 0.71
N PHE A 3 19.23 26.33 1.42
CA PHE A 3 17.91 25.87 1.90
C PHE A 3 16.90 25.77 0.78
N LYS A 4 16.90 26.76 -0.16
CA LYS A 4 16.01 26.69 -1.33
C LYS A 4 16.30 25.48 -2.21
N THR A 5 17.58 25.13 -2.37
CA THR A 5 18.02 23.98 -3.16
C THR A 5 17.58 22.67 -2.50
N LEU A 6 17.73 22.53 -1.18
CA LEU A 6 17.32 21.33 -0.44
C LEU A 6 15.80 21.13 -0.48
N PHE A 7 15.03 22.22 -0.35
CA PHE A 7 13.57 22.18 -0.42
C PHE A 7 13.07 21.80 -1.82
N VAL A 8 13.68 22.38 -2.87
CA VAL A 8 13.35 22.06 -4.28
C VAL A 8 13.72 20.61 -4.60
N THR A 9 14.86 20.12 -4.11
CA THR A 9 15.28 18.72 -4.32
C THR A 9 14.34 17.75 -3.62
N ALA A 10 13.90 18.05 -2.39
CA ALA A 10 12.92 17.25 -1.66
C ALA A 10 11.57 17.22 -2.38
N LEU A 11 11.12 18.34 -2.95
CA LEU A 11 9.88 18.45 -3.73
C LEU A 11 9.97 17.68 -5.06
N LEU A 12 11.12 17.73 -5.74
CA LEU A 12 11.37 16.98 -6.97
C LEU A 12 11.42 15.47 -6.71
N ILE A 13 12.09 15.01 -5.65
CA ILE A 13 12.09 13.60 -5.23
C ILE A 13 10.67 13.16 -4.91
N PHE A 14 9.89 13.99 -4.22
CA PHE A 14 8.50 13.68 -3.88
C PHE A 14 7.59 13.60 -5.12
N SER A 15 7.75 14.50 -6.09
CA SER A 15 7.01 14.45 -7.37
C SER A 15 7.39 13.22 -8.20
N LEU A 16 8.67 12.82 -8.18
CA LEU A 16 9.15 11.61 -8.84
C LEU A 16 8.56 10.35 -8.20
N LEU A 17 8.45 10.34 -6.86
CA LEU A 17 7.85 9.22 -6.11
C LEU A 17 6.35 9.08 -6.36
N LEU A 18 5.62 10.19 -6.53
CA LEU A 18 4.21 10.18 -6.93
C LEU A 18 4.01 9.63 -8.36
N SER A 19 4.94 9.90 -9.27
CA SER A 19 4.87 9.41 -10.66
C SER A 19 5.17 7.91 -10.81
N LEU A 20 5.93 7.32 -9.88
CA LEU A 20 6.25 5.89 -9.89
C LEU A 20 5.08 4.99 -9.44
N ASN A 21 4.03 5.56 -8.86
CA ASN A 21 2.85 4.83 -8.38
C ASN A 21 1.75 4.63 -9.45
N CYS A 22 2.03 4.97 -10.71
CA CYS A 22 1.11 4.72 -11.81
C CYS A 22 1.17 3.22 -12.17
N GLN A 23 0.24 2.42 -11.64
CA GLN A 23 0.13 1.00 -11.97
C GLN A 23 -0.20 0.84 -13.45
N LYS A 24 0.72 0.25 -14.21
CA LYS A 24 0.43 -0.27 -15.54
C LYS A 24 -0.60 -1.40 -15.41
N VAL A 25 -1.74 -1.23 -16.03
CA VAL A 25 -2.71 -2.32 -16.24
C VAL A 25 -2.02 -3.33 -17.16
N GLU A 26 -1.69 -4.49 -16.63
CA GLU A 26 -1.03 -5.56 -17.36
C GLU A 26 -2.11 -6.38 -18.07
N LYS A 27 -2.34 -6.10 -19.35
CA LYS A 27 -3.19 -6.96 -20.19
C LYS A 27 -2.42 -8.25 -20.49
N VAL A 28 -2.96 -9.36 -20.00
CA VAL A 28 -2.42 -10.67 -20.34
C VAL A 28 -3.02 -11.10 -21.67
N LYS A 29 -2.24 -11.01 -22.74
CA LYS A 29 -2.59 -11.58 -24.04
C LYS A 29 -1.81 -12.86 -24.22
N GLN A 30 -2.54 -13.98 -24.39
CA GLN A 30 -1.93 -15.27 -24.69
C GLN A 30 -2.45 -15.78 -26.03
N VAL A 31 -1.52 -16.03 -26.94
CA VAL A 31 -1.79 -16.71 -28.21
C VAL A 31 -1.22 -18.11 -28.09
N GLU A 32 -2.09 -19.11 -27.95
CA GLU A 32 -1.67 -20.50 -28.00
C GLU A 32 -1.98 -21.04 -29.41
N LYS A 33 -0.92 -21.49 -30.09
CA LYS A 33 -0.89 -22.10 -31.42
C LYS A 33 -2.25 -22.18 -32.19
N LEU A 34 -2.49 -21.21 -33.07
CA LEU A 34 -3.43 -21.25 -34.20
C LEU A 34 -4.92 -21.49 -33.96
N GLU A 35 -5.37 -21.92 -32.76
CA GLU A 35 -6.74 -22.41 -32.58
C GLU A 35 -7.59 -21.51 -31.69
N THR A 36 -7.02 -20.88 -30.67
CA THR A 36 -7.79 -20.07 -29.69
C THR A 36 -6.98 -18.85 -29.23
N GLU A 37 -7.53 -17.66 -29.41
CA GLU A 37 -6.99 -16.40 -28.88
C GLU A 37 -7.79 -16.00 -27.65
N ILE A 38 -7.10 -15.75 -26.50
CA ILE A 38 -7.73 -15.43 -25.24
C ILE A 38 -7.18 -14.09 -24.74
N GLU A 39 -8.06 -13.15 -24.43
CA GLU A 39 -7.72 -11.90 -23.77
C GLU A 39 -8.46 -11.82 -22.44
N PHE A 40 -7.71 -11.82 -21.33
CA PHE A 40 -8.23 -11.75 -19.98
C PHE A 40 -7.51 -10.65 -19.19
N ASN A 41 -8.30 -9.81 -18.51
CA ASN A 41 -7.79 -8.75 -17.64
C ASN A 41 -8.13 -9.09 -16.18
N PRO A 42 -7.15 -9.60 -15.39
CA PRO A 42 -7.40 -9.98 -14.01
C PRO A 42 -7.73 -8.77 -13.13
N ILE A 43 -8.82 -8.87 -12.36
CA ILE A 43 -9.26 -7.87 -11.41
C ILE A 43 -8.48 -8.07 -10.11
N LYS A 44 -7.79 -7.02 -9.63
CA LYS A 44 -7.01 -7.06 -8.38
C LYS A 44 -7.75 -6.49 -7.19
N GLU A 45 -8.67 -5.56 -7.42
CA GLU A 45 -9.48 -4.93 -6.38
C GLU A 45 -10.88 -4.61 -6.90
N TYR A 46 -11.87 -4.68 -6.03
CA TYR A 46 -13.25 -4.34 -6.32
C TYR A 46 -13.81 -3.44 -5.22
N ARG A 47 -14.56 -2.40 -5.62
CA ARG A 47 -15.12 -1.36 -4.73
C ARG A 47 -16.59 -1.08 -5.01
N GLY A 48 -17.33 -2.09 -5.32
CA GLY A 48 -18.78 -2.00 -5.53
C GLY A 48 -19.56 -2.57 -4.35
N SER A 49 -20.85 -2.29 -4.30
CA SER A 49 -21.83 -2.93 -3.41
C SER A 49 -22.52 -4.12 -4.07
N ASP A 50 -22.24 -4.35 -5.36
CA ASP A 50 -22.76 -5.40 -6.21
C ASP A 50 -21.71 -6.52 -6.42
N ASP A 51 -22.04 -7.50 -7.24
CA ASP A 51 -21.15 -8.60 -7.57
C ASP A 51 -19.97 -8.12 -8.43
N ALA A 52 -18.81 -8.72 -8.24
CA ALA A 52 -17.62 -8.39 -9.04
C ALA A 52 -17.74 -9.02 -10.43
N HIS A 53 -17.86 -8.18 -11.46
CA HIS A 53 -18.06 -8.58 -12.84
C HIS A 53 -16.74 -8.91 -13.55
N PHE A 54 -16.68 -10.08 -14.19
CA PHE A 54 -15.53 -10.56 -14.95
C PHE A 54 -15.88 -10.71 -16.43
N GLU A 55 -14.95 -10.25 -17.28
CA GLU A 55 -15.05 -10.35 -18.74
C GLU A 55 -13.82 -11.06 -19.29
N VAL A 56 -14.06 -11.96 -20.24
CA VAL A 56 -13.02 -12.72 -20.94
C VAL A 56 -13.37 -12.78 -22.42
N TYR A 57 -12.45 -12.38 -23.28
CA TYR A 57 -12.62 -12.55 -24.74
C TYR A 57 -11.92 -13.84 -25.18
N ILE A 58 -12.69 -14.76 -25.78
CA ILE A 58 -12.19 -16.06 -26.23
C ILE A 58 -12.61 -16.27 -27.69
N LYS A 59 -11.68 -16.02 -28.62
CA LYS A 59 -11.89 -16.28 -30.03
C LYS A 59 -11.36 -17.66 -30.38
N SER A 60 -12.25 -18.56 -30.80
CA SER A 60 -11.88 -19.92 -31.20
C SER A 60 -12.29 -20.16 -32.67
N ASN A 61 -11.40 -20.76 -33.44
CA ASN A 61 -11.67 -21.16 -34.83
C ASN A 61 -12.24 -22.59 -34.93
N ILE A 62 -12.30 -23.34 -33.81
CA ILE A 62 -12.68 -24.75 -33.75
C ILE A 62 -13.74 -24.97 -32.67
N GLY A 63 -14.99 -24.53 -32.98
CA GLY A 63 -16.14 -24.74 -32.09
C GLY A 63 -16.14 -23.85 -30.83
N GLN A 64 -17.20 -23.97 -30.02
CA GLN A 64 -17.38 -23.13 -28.82
C GLN A 64 -16.55 -23.64 -27.65
N PRO A 65 -15.71 -22.78 -27.04
CA PRO A 65 -15.01 -23.09 -25.82
C PRO A 65 -15.95 -23.01 -24.60
N ARG A 66 -15.60 -23.68 -23.51
CA ARG A 66 -16.22 -23.50 -22.19
C ARG A 66 -15.24 -22.84 -21.28
N ALA A 67 -15.68 -21.86 -20.50
CA ALA A 67 -14.84 -21.19 -19.51
C ALA A 67 -15.50 -21.25 -18.13
N ARG A 68 -14.71 -21.51 -17.09
CA ARG A 68 -15.15 -21.45 -15.71
C ARG A 68 -14.17 -20.70 -14.84
N LEU A 69 -14.69 -19.95 -13.88
CA LEU A 69 -13.93 -19.26 -12.86
C LEU A 69 -13.93 -20.11 -11.60
N ASN A 70 -12.75 -20.55 -11.19
CA ASN A 70 -12.53 -21.23 -9.92
C ASN A 70 -12.05 -20.23 -8.89
N PHE A 71 -12.63 -20.18 -7.69
CA PHE A 71 -12.26 -19.20 -6.69
C PHE A 71 -12.34 -19.72 -5.25
N PHE A 72 -11.61 -19.05 -4.38
CA PHE A 72 -11.50 -19.33 -2.96
C PHE A 72 -11.77 -18.04 -2.19
N VAL A 73 -12.65 -18.10 -1.20
CA VAL A 73 -12.92 -16.98 -0.29
C VAL A 73 -12.20 -17.27 1.02
N ASP A 74 -11.27 -16.42 1.44
CA ASP A 74 -10.45 -16.62 2.63
C ASP A 74 -9.87 -18.04 2.74
N GLU A 75 -9.28 -18.54 1.64
CA GLU A 75 -8.70 -19.87 1.47
C GLU A 75 -9.72 -21.02 1.39
N VAL A 76 -11.02 -20.76 1.53
CA VAL A 76 -12.07 -21.80 1.42
C VAL A 76 -12.53 -21.92 -0.05
N PRO A 77 -12.40 -23.10 -0.69
CA PRO A 77 -12.84 -23.29 -2.06
C PRO A 77 -14.36 -23.09 -2.19
N GLN A 78 -14.76 -22.41 -3.23
CA GLN A 78 -16.16 -22.20 -3.59
C GLN A 78 -16.53 -23.02 -4.82
N ASN A 79 -17.83 -23.16 -5.07
CA ASN A 79 -18.31 -23.80 -6.30
C ASN A 79 -17.86 -22.98 -7.52
N PRO A 80 -17.22 -23.59 -8.54
CA PRO A 80 -16.83 -22.90 -9.74
C PRO A 80 -18.02 -22.24 -10.44
N ILE A 81 -17.81 -21.05 -11.03
CA ILE A 81 -18.80 -20.32 -11.78
C ILE A 81 -18.53 -20.53 -13.27
N GLU A 82 -19.49 -21.05 -14.03
CA GLU A 82 -19.40 -21.12 -15.48
C GLU A 82 -19.63 -19.72 -16.08
N LEU A 83 -18.83 -19.35 -17.08
CA LEU A 83 -19.00 -18.09 -17.78
C LEU A 83 -20.12 -18.19 -18.82
N ASN A 84 -20.96 -17.18 -18.84
CA ASN A 84 -22.02 -17.05 -19.85
C ASN A 84 -21.44 -16.54 -21.17
N ASP A 85 -21.83 -17.11 -22.27
CA ASP A 85 -21.51 -16.62 -23.62
C ASP A 85 -22.50 -15.49 -23.99
N GLU A 86 -21.99 -14.25 -24.04
CA GLU A 86 -22.78 -13.06 -24.41
C GLU A 86 -22.77 -12.80 -25.93
N GLY A 87 -22.10 -13.65 -26.70
CA GLY A 87 -21.88 -13.47 -28.13
C GLY A 87 -20.60 -12.66 -28.41
N GLU A 88 -20.25 -12.51 -29.69
CA GLU A 88 -19.05 -11.77 -30.14
C GLU A 88 -17.72 -12.20 -29.47
N ASN A 89 -17.64 -13.47 -29.06
CA ASN A 89 -16.52 -14.03 -28.28
C ASN A 89 -16.35 -13.48 -26.86
N LEU A 90 -17.34 -12.79 -26.31
CA LEU A 90 -17.35 -12.28 -24.94
C LEU A 90 -17.99 -13.30 -24.00
N PHE A 91 -17.24 -13.65 -22.95
CA PHE A 91 -17.70 -14.52 -21.87
C PHE A 91 -17.69 -13.73 -20.56
N THR A 92 -18.77 -13.83 -19.78
CA THR A 92 -18.92 -13.08 -18.54
C THR A 92 -19.30 -13.97 -17.35
N CYS A 93 -18.90 -13.56 -16.15
CA CYS A 93 -19.42 -14.12 -14.90
C CYS A 93 -19.29 -13.10 -13.77
N ASN A 94 -19.97 -13.37 -12.65
CA ASN A 94 -19.93 -12.52 -11.48
C ASN A 94 -19.48 -13.33 -10.26
N ILE A 95 -18.47 -12.85 -9.53
CA ILE A 95 -18.20 -13.33 -8.16
C ILE A 95 -19.16 -12.61 -7.22
N PRO A 96 -19.93 -13.33 -6.39
CA PRO A 96 -20.83 -12.72 -5.41
C PRO A 96 -20.10 -11.71 -4.52
N HIS A 97 -20.79 -10.61 -4.20
CA HIS A 97 -20.26 -9.58 -3.34
C HIS A 97 -19.76 -10.17 -2.01
N GLN A 98 -18.61 -9.69 -1.56
CA GLN A 98 -17.99 -10.09 -0.30
C GLN A 98 -17.81 -8.87 0.60
N ASP A 99 -17.71 -9.11 1.92
CA ASP A 99 -17.41 -8.07 2.87
C ASP A 99 -16.07 -7.39 2.59
N LYS A 100 -15.97 -6.10 2.93
CA LYS A 100 -14.73 -5.33 2.76
C LYS A 100 -13.57 -5.96 3.54
N GLY A 101 -12.44 -6.10 2.87
CA GLY A 101 -11.25 -6.75 3.38
C GLY A 101 -11.16 -8.25 3.07
N THR A 102 -12.22 -8.85 2.53
CA THR A 102 -12.18 -10.24 2.07
C THR A 102 -11.22 -10.40 0.90
N ILE A 103 -10.43 -11.47 0.93
CA ILE A 103 -9.48 -11.81 -0.11
C ILE A 103 -10.02 -13.01 -0.87
N VAL A 104 -10.24 -12.82 -2.18
CA VAL A 104 -10.63 -13.88 -3.09
C VAL A 104 -9.44 -14.25 -3.95
N LYS A 105 -8.99 -15.50 -3.87
CA LYS A 105 -8.02 -16.07 -4.81
C LYS A 105 -8.79 -16.74 -5.93
N TYR A 106 -8.38 -16.55 -7.18
CA TYR A 106 -9.10 -17.13 -8.31
C TYR A 106 -8.18 -17.47 -9.48
N PHE A 107 -8.67 -18.38 -10.32
CA PHE A 107 -8.08 -18.68 -11.61
C PHE A 107 -9.16 -19.04 -12.62
N LEU A 108 -8.87 -18.76 -13.89
CA LEU A 108 -9.73 -19.08 -15.01
C LEU A 108 -9.26 -20.40 -15.63
N GLU A 109 -10.21 -21.29 -15.86
CA GLU A 109 -10.03 -22.55 -16.61
C GLU A 109 -10.84 -22.45 -17.89
N ILE A 110 -10.21 -22.61 -19.04
CA ILE A 110 -10.85 -22.62 -20.35
C ILE A 110 -10.65 -24.00 -20.97
N THR A 111 -11.72 -24.65 -21.36
CA THR A 111 -11.70 -25.90 -22.09
C THR A 111 -12.03 -25.63 -23.55
N THR A 112 -11.10 -25.87 -24.45
CA THR A 112 -11.28 -25.72 -25.90
C THR A 112 -12.24 -26.79 -26.44
N ALA A 113 -12.74 -26.62 -27.65
CA ALA A 113 -13.57 -27.60 -28.31
C ALA A 113 -12.87 -28.97 -28.49
N THR A 114 -11.53 -28.98 -28.55
CA THR A 114 -10.70 -30.20 -28.62
C THR A 114 -10.50 -30.87 -27.27
N GLY A 115 -11.01 -30.29 -26.17
CA GLY A 115 -10.85 -30.80 -24.81
C GLY A 115 -9.57 -30.36 -24.12
N THR A 116 -8.73 -29.53 -24.76
CA THR A 116 -7.51 -29.00 -24.14
C THR A 116 -7.88 -27.96 -23.07
N LYS A 117 -7.26 -28.08 -21.88
CA LYS A 117 -7.47 -27.15 -20.78
C LYS A 117 -6.38 -26.08 -20.75
N ILE A 118 -6.76 -24.82 -20.66
CA ILE A 118 -5.90 -23.66 -20.56
C ILE A 118 -6.21 -22.95 -19.23
N PHE A 119 -5.17 -22.60 -18.48
CA PHE A 119 -5.31 -21.96 -17.17
C PHE A 119 -4.73 -20.55 -17.14
N PHE A 120 -5.41 -19.63 -16.46
CA PHE A 120 -4.91 -18.28 -16.14
C PHE A 120 -4.98 -18.03 -14.63
N PRO A 121 -3.82 -17.79 -13.98
CA PRO A 121 -2.47 -17.81 -14.55
C PRO A 121 -2.05 -19.22 -14.99
N LYS A 122 -1.12 -19.31 -15.94
CA LYS A 122 -0.67 -20.59 -16.55
C LYS A 122 -0.30 -21.68 -15.55
N LYS A 123 0.20 -21.29 -14.39
CA LYS A 123 0.68 -22.19 -13.34
C LYS A 123 -0.35 -22.46 -12.23
N ALA A 124 -1.61 -22.08 -12.45
CA ALA A 124 -2.64 -22.23 -11.42
C ALA A 124 -2.84 -23.69 -10.99
N ALA A 125 -2.82 -24.62 -11.96
CA ALA A 125 -3.02 -26.03 -11.69
C ALA A 125 -1.78 -26.74 -11.09
N GLU A 126 -0.56 -26.28 -11.44
CA GLU A 126 0.70 -26.96 -11.07
C GLU A 126 1.34 -26.38 -9.80
N GLU A 127 1.33 -25.06 -9.65
CA GLU A 127 2.03 -24.33 -8.59
C GLU A 127 1.08 -23.62 -7.60
N ALA A 128 -0.24 -23.85 -7.69
CA ALA A 128 -1.27 -23.15 -6.90
C ALA A 128 -1.10 -21.60 -6.92
N LYS A 129 -0.67 -21.06 -8.06
CA LYS A 129 -0.44 -19.63 -8.26
C LYS A 129 -1.71 -19.00 -8.80
N PHE A 130 -2.42 -18.26 -7.94
CA PHE A 130 -3.72 -17.67 -8.25
C PHE A 130 -3.63 -16.14 -8.42
N TYR A 131 -4.60 -15.56 -9.12
CA TYR A 131 -4.87 -14.14 -9.02
C TYR A 131 -5.52 -13.84 -7.68
N THR A 132 -5.32 -12.61 -7.21
CA THR A 132 -5.90 -12.14 -5.94
C THR A 132 -6.79 -10.94 -6.21
N LEU A 133 -8.05 -11.04 -5.79
CA LEU A 133 -9.03 -9.96 -5.76
C LEU A 133 -9.29 -9.59 -4.30
N VAL A 134 -9.19 -8.30 -3.98
CA VAL A 134 -9.51 -7.77 -2.65
C VAL A 134 -10.77 -6.93 -2.74
N PHE A 135 -11.80 -7.28 -1.97
CA PHE A 135 -12.98 -6.45 -1.82
C PHE A 135 -12.66 -5.28 -0.88
N LYS A 136 -12.84 -4.06 -1.36
CA LYS A 136 -12.51 -2.82 -0.62
C LYS A 136 -13.76 -1.96 -0.46
N GLY A 137 -13.96 -1.42 0.73
CA GLY A 137 -14.94 -0.37 0.94
C GLY A 137 -14.45 0.99 0.42
N GLU A 138 -15.33 1.98 0.45
CA GLU A 138 -15.00 3.36 0.12
C GLU A 138 -14.64 4.16 1.37
N ALA A 139 -13.46 4.78 1.38
CA ALA A 139 -13.08 5.72 2.41
C ALA A 139 -13.71 7.10 2.15
N ASN A 140 -14.14 7.76 3.22
CA ASN A 140 -14.59 9.15 3.14
C ASN A 140 -13.50 10.02 2.52
N LYS A 141 -13.83 10.71 1.42
CA LYS A 141 -12.87 11.52 0.63
C LYS A 141 -12.18 12.61 1.46
N PHE A 142 -12.90 13.23 2.37
CA PHE A 142 -12.36 14.27 3.26
C PHE A 142 -11.37 13.68 4.27
N LEU A 143 -11.69 12.55 4.91
CA LEU A 143 -10.78 11.85 5.81
C LEU A 143 -9.52 11.36 5.08
N LYS A 144 -9.68 10.85 3.87
CA LYS A 144 -8.54 10.44 3.03
C LYS A 144 -7.64 11.63 2.71
N LEU A 145 -8.20 12.79 2.38
CA LEU A 145 -7.42 14.01 2.13
C LEU A 145 -6.66 14.44 3.39
N ILE A 146 -7.34 14.49 4.54
CA ILE A 146 -6.70 14.83 5.83
C ILE A 146 -5.57 13.84 6.15
N HIS A 147 -5.81 12.54 5.97
CA HIS A 147 -4.79 11.52 6.18
C HIS A 147 -3.54 11.76 5.33
N ILE A 148 -3.71 12.05 4.04
CA ILE A 148 -2.62 12.36 3.12
C ILE A 148 -1.84 13.61 3.58
N LEU A 149 -2.53 14.70 3.89
CA LEU A 149 -1.89 15.94 4.34
C LEU A 149 -1.10 15.73 5.65
N LEU A 150 -1.72 15.07 6.63
CA LEU A 150 -1.08 14.76 7.91
C LEU A 150 0.05 13.72 7.80
N SER A 151 0.12 12.97 6.71
CA SER A 151 1.25 12.08 6.42
C SER A 151 2.43 12.83 5.78
N ILE A 152 2.16 13.84 4.95
CA ILE A 152 3.17 14.61 4.22
C ILE A 152 3.81 15.70 5.09
N ILE A 153 3.01 16.45 5.86
CA ILE A 153 3.49 17.57 6.67
C ILE A 153 4.60 17.15 7.67
N PRO A 154 4.46 16.03 8.43
CA PRO A 154 5.53 15.54 9.29
C PRO A 154 6.85 15.28 8.57
N LEU A 155 6.82 14.72 7.35
CA LEU A 155 8.03 14.48 6.57
C LEU A 155 8.79 15.78 6.30
N ILE A 156 8.07 16.83 5.89
CA ILE A 156 8.65 18.16 5.67
C ILE A 156 9.25 18.69 6.97
N LEU A 157 8.53 18.57 8.07
CA LEU A 157 9.01 19.03 9.39
C LEU A 157 10.25 18.27 9.87
N PHE A 158 10.32 16.96 9.66
CA PHE A 158 11.53 16.16 9.99
C PHE A 158 12.73 16.59 9.13
N VAL A 159 12.54 16.89 7.84
CA VAL A 159 13.61 17.43 6.99
C VAL A 159 14.09 18.79 7.49
N ILE A 160 13.17 19.69 7.89
CA ILE A 160 13.51 20.99 8.47
C ILE A 160 14.23 20.80 9.82
N ALA A 161 13.75 19.89 10.67
CA ALA A 161 14.40 19.55 11.94
C ALA A 161 15.83 19.05 11.72
N THR A 162 16.04 18.20 10.71
CA THR A 162 17.36 17.71 10.31
C THR A 162 18.29 18.85 9.89
N TYR A 163 17.81 19.84 9.16
CA TYR A 163 18.63 21.02 8.83
C TYR A 163 19.10 21.75 10.09
N PHE A 164 18.23 21.95 11.09
CA PHE A 164 18.63 22.58 12.35
C PHE A 164 19.53 21.68 13.20
N ALA A 165 19.34 20.35 13.13
CA ALA A 165 20.22 19.38 13.77
C ALA A 165 21.66 19.47 13.22
N PHE A 166 21.83 19.54 11.91
CA PHE A 166 23.14 19.78 11.27
C PHE A 166 23.76 21.12 11.70
N LYS A 167 22.97 22.20 11.77
CA LYS A 167 23.44 23.49 12.27
C LYS A 167 23.90 23.42 13.73
N HIS A 168 23.18 22.67 14.57
CA HIS A 168 23.60 22.45 15.96
C HIS A 168 24.96 21.75 16.02
N ILE A 169 25.12 20.65 15.29
CA ILE A 169 26.39 19.87 15.30
C ILE A 169 27.55 20.72 14.77
N LYS A 170 27.36 21.47 13.69
CA LYS A 170 28.44 22.19 13.01
C LYS A 170 28.74 23.55 13.61
N HIS A 171 27.75 24.27 14.13
CA HIS A 171 27.88 25.66 14.53
C HIS A 171 27.44 25.92 15.98
N GLY A 172 27.06 24.89 16.75
CA GLY A 172 26.67 25.05 18.14
C GLY A 172 25.39 25.86 18.37
N VAL A 173 24.52 26.03 17.36
CA VAL A 173 23.24 26.74 17.55
C VAL A 173 22.33 25.96 18.49
N SER A 174 21.40 26.65 19.16
CA SER A 174 20.47 26.00 20.11
C SER A 174 19.72 24.83 19.49
N ILE A 175 19.65 23.69 20.22
CA ILE A 175 18.92 22.47 19.83
C ILE A 175 17.42 22.65 19.90
N SER A 176 16.93 23.68 20.57
CA SER A 176 15.49 23.88 20.83
C SER A 176 14.62 23.86 19.59
N LYS A 177 15.06 24.44 18.46
CA LYS A 177 14.31 24.43 17.20
C LYS A 177 14.19 23.01 16.65
N THR A 178 15.27 22.21 16.69
CA THR A 178 15.24 20.80 16.29
C THR A 178 14.25 20.03 17.15
N LEU A 179 14.32 20.21 18.47
CA LEU A 179 13.45 19.50 19.43
C LEU A 179 11.96 19.79 19.14
N TRP A 180 11.57 21.06 19.09
CA TRP A 180 10.15 21.40 18.90
C TRP A 180 9.62 21.05 17.53
N LEU A 181 10.41 21.17 16.47
CA LEU A 181 10.01 20.69 15.13
C LEU A 181 9.81 19.18 15.13
N THR A 182 10.69 18.42 15.82
CA THR A 182 10.55 16.97 15.95
C THR A 182 9.31 16.59 16.77
N VAL A 183 9.01 17.30 17.86
CA VAL A 183 7.81 17.09 18.68
C VAL A 183 6.55 17.32 17.84
N ILE A 184 6.46 18.45 17.12
CA ILE A 184 5.29 18.77 16.30
C ILE A 184 5.14 17.74 15.16
N ALA A 185 6.24 17.40 14.49
CA ALA A 185 6.23 16.38 13.44
C ALA A 185 5.73 15.02 13.97
N PHE A 186 6.23 14.59 15.13
CA PHE A 186 5.80 13.34 15.76
C PHE A 186 4.32 13.35 16.14
N LEU A 187 3.81 14.43 16.72
CA LEU A 187 2.39 14.53 17.08
C LEU A 187 1.48 14.48 15.85
N LEU A 188 1.84 15.18 14.76
CA LEU A 188 1.09 15.12 13.51
C LEU A 188 1.16 13.72 12.86
N PHE A 189 2.33 13.10 12.90
CA PHE A 189 2.52 11.72 12.43
C PHE A 189 1.68 10.74 13.26
N PHE A 190 1.66 10.87 14.58
CA PHE A 190 0.83 10.06 15.46
C PHE A 190 -0.65 10.17 15.10
N ILE A 191 -1.16 11.41 14.91
CA ILE A 191 -2.55 11.66 14.54
C ILE A 191 -2.86 11.07 13.15
N ALA A 192 -1.91 11.20 12.20
CA ALA A 192 -2.08 10.64 10.87
C ALA A 192 -2.22 9.12 10.90
N VAL A 193 -1.33 8.44 11.61
CA VAL A 193 -1.23 6.98 11.59
C VAL A 193 -2.34 6.33 12.44
N PHE A 194 -2.45 6.73 13.71
CA PHE A 194 -3.33 6.01 14.64
C PHE A 194 -4.79 6.45 14.52
N PRO A 195 -5.26 7.63 14.93
CA PRO A 195 -6.68 7.89 14.86
C PRO A 195 -7.22 7.95 13.42
N ILE A 196 -6.58 8.73 12.54
CA ILE A 196 -7.12 8.96 11.19
C ILE A 196 -6.81 7.77 10.27
N GLY A 197 -5.59 7.26 10.30
CA GLY A 197 -5.19 6.11 9.49
C GLY A 197 -6.03 4.87 9.82
N MET A 198 -6.25 4.59 11.11
CA MET A 198 -7.10 3.47 11.55
C MET A 198 -8.55 3.61 11.09
N ILE A 199 -9.13 4.84 11.09
CA ILE A 199 -10.49 5.06 10.59
C ILE A 199 -10.55 4.82 9.08
N VAL A 200 -9.59 5.35 8.32
CA VAL A 200 -9.51 5.14 6.87
C VAL A 200 -9.36 3.65 6.55
N GLU A 201 -8.48 2.95 7.26
CA GLU A 201 -8.26 1.51 7.08
C GLU A 201 -9.52 0.70 7.39
N TYR A 202 -10.23 1.04 8.48
CA TYR A 202 -11.51 0.40 8.79
C TYR A 202 -12.57 0.61 7.72
N GLN A 203 -12.62 1.81 7.13
CA GLN A 203 -13.57 2.10 6.04
C GLN A 203 -13.24 1.26 4.79
N VAL A 204 -11.97 1.05 4.49
CA VAL A 204 -11.53 0.33 3.27
C VAL A 204 -11.50 -1.19 3.47
N TYR A 205 -10.98 -1.66 4.59
CA TYR A 205 -10.71 -3.10 4.80
C TYR A 205 -11.48 -3.74 5.95
N GLY A 206 -12.31 -2.98 6.68
CA GLY A 206 -13.05 -3.51 7.83
C GLY A 206 -12.20 -3.78 9.07
N LYS A 207 -10.90 -3.51 9.03
CA LYS A 207 -9.93 -3.74 10.12
C LYS A 207 -9.26 -2.43 10.48
N VAL A 208 -9.14 -2.12 11.77
CA VAL A 208 -8.50 -0.88 12.25
C VAL A 208 -6.97 -0.96 12.17
N TRP A 209 -6.41 -2.17 12.27
CA TRP A 209 -4.97 -2.43 12.25
C TRP A 209 -4.68 -3.83 11.74
N ASN A 210 -3.72 -3.97 10.84
CA ASN A 210 -3.33 -5.25 10.27
C ASN A 210 -1.81 -5.42 10.17
N GLY A 211 -1.03 -4.55 10.83
CA GLY A 211 0.42 -4.66 10.92
C GLY A 211 0.89 -5.38 12.17
N TRP A 212 2.21 -5.56 12.28
CA TRP A 212 2.82 -6.12 13.49
C TRP A 212 2.41 -5.30 14.75
N PRO A 213 2.13 -5.93 15.90
CA PRO A 213 2.22 -7.37 16.21
C PRO A 213 0.96 -8.19 15.87
N PHE A 214 -0.11 -7.60 15.30
CA PHE A 214 -1.40 -8.26 15.13
C PHE A 214 -1.67 -8.76 13.71
N GLY A 215 -0.78 -8.46 12.77
CA GLY A 215 -0.90 -8.86 11.37
C GLY A 215 0.38 -8.67 10.58
N SER A 216 0.31 -8.88 9.28
CA SER A 216 1.45 -8.89 8.35
C SER A 216 1.51 -7.69 7.40
N ASP A 217 0.63 -6.71 7.54
CA ASP A 217 0.63 -5.53 6.68
C ASP A 217 1.90 -4.70 6.87
N ILE A 218 2.67 -4.56 5.79
CA ILE A 218 3.96 -3.85 5.79
C ILE A 218 3.75 -2.36 6.05
N THR A 219 2.66 -1.76 5.58
CA THR A 219 2.39 -0.33 5.76
C THR A 219 2.21 0.02 7.23
N HIS A 220 1.37 -0.75 7.91
CA HIS A 220 1.15 -0.57 9.34
C HIS A 220 2.40 -0.92 10.15
N THR A 221 3.11 -1.99 9.78
CA THR A 221 4.34 -2.42 10.47
C THR A 221 5.41 -1.34 10.40
N LYS A 222 5.68 -0.76 9.22
CA LYS A 222 6.68 0.32 9.07
C LYS A 222 6.26 1.60 9.81
N ALA A 223 4.97 1.94 9.81
CA ALA A 223 4.45 3.07 10.55
C ALA A 223 4.63 2.88 12.08
N PHE A 224 4.41 1.67 12.58
CA PHE A 224 4.63 1.35 14.00
C PHE A 224 6.12 1.40 14.39
N ILE A 225 7.01 0.88 13.54
CA ILE A 225 8.47 0.97 13.77
C ILE A 225 8.90 2.44 13.83
N LEU A 226 8.43 3.29 12.93
CA LEU A 226 8.71 4.72 12.94
C LEU A 226 8.15 5.40 14.19
N PHE A 227 6.95 5.04 14.61
CA PHE A 227 6.35 5.56 15.84
C PHE A 227 7.23 5.24 17.07
N ILE A 228 7.64 3.99 17.23
CA ILE A 228 8.51 3.59 18.34
C ILE A 228 9.86 4.32 18.28
N TYR A 229 10.46 4.44 17.09
CA TYR A 229 11.72 5.15 16.93
C TYR A 229 11.63 6.62 17.39
N TRP A 230 10.62 7.34 16.89
CA TRP A 230 10.44 8.75 17.21
C TRP A 230 10.04 8.97 18.67
N LEU A 231 9.19 8.11 19.22
CA LEU A 231 8.82 8.12 20.63
C LEU A 231 10.05 7.94 21.52
N ALA A 232 10.89 6.94 21.24
CA ALA A 232 12.12 6.69 21.96
C ALA A 232 13.09 7.88 21.85
N THR A 233 13.28 8.43 20.64
CA THR A 233 14.13 9.60 20.41
C THR A 233 13.69 10.81 21.22
N LEU A 234 12.38 11.10 21.26
CA LEU A 234 11.84 12.21 22.07
C LEU A 234 11.91 11.92 23.57
N PHE A 235 11.71 10.66 23.98
CA PHE A 235 11.85 10.28 25.39
C PHE A 235 13.23 10.54 25.94
N LEU A 236 14.28 10.38 25.14
CA LEU A 236 15.65 10.69 25.55
C LEU A 236 15.86 12.18 25.91
N MET A 237 15.01 13.07 25.32
CA MET A 237 15.05 14.52 25.54
C MET A 237 13.84 15.04 26.35
N LYS A 238 13.13 14.15 27.07
CA LYS A 238 11.89 14.49 27.79
C LYS A 238 12.05 15.66 28.75
N ASN A 239 13.21 15.78 29.40
CA ASN A 239 13.45 16.83 30.38
C ASN A 239 13.60 18.22 29.73
N SER A 240 14.12 18.31 28.51
CA SER A 240 14.15 19.56 27.76
C SER A 240 12.74 20.00 27.36
N ILE A 241 11.85 19.05 27.07
CA ILE A 241 10.42 19.33 26.77
C ILE A 241 9.74 19.96 28.01
N PHE A 242 10.07 19.46 29.22
CA PHE A 242 9.51 19.94 30.47
C PHE A 242 10.42 20.97 31.22
N LYS A 243 11.30 21.67 30.48
CA LYS A 243 12.17 22.74 31.00
C LYS A 243 13.19 22.31 32.08
N LYS A 244 13.67 21.07 32.09
CA LYS A 244 14.69 20.52 33.00
C LYS A 244 15.84 19.89 32.19
N ALA A 245 16.42 20.62 31.24
CA ALA A 245 17.40 20.13 30.26
C ALA A 245 18.61 19.38 30.89
N GLU A 246 19.07 19.78 32.08
CA GLU A 246 20.20 19.16 32.78
C GLU A 246 19.99 17.67 33.10
N LYS A 247 18.75 17.18 33.02
CA LYS A 247 18.36 15.79 33.32
C LYS A 247 18.02 14.97 32.07
N ASN A 248 18.37 15.43 30.88
CA ASN A 248 18.18 14.62 29.65
C ASN A 248 19.06 13.36 29.73
N LEU A 249 18.55 12.28 29.07
CA LEU A 249 19.25 11.00 29.06
C LEU A 249 20.40 10.98 28.04
N VAL A 250 20.41 11.91 27.08
CA VAL A 250 21.44 12.05 26.05
C VAL A 250 21.84 13.51 25.88
N THR A 251 23.02 13.73 25.31
CA THR A 251 23.49 15.07 24.95
C THR A 251 22.74 15.60 23.72
N ASP A 252 22.70 16.92 23.55
CA ASP A 252 22.10 17.59 22.42
C ASP A 252 22.68 17.13 21.07
N ARG A 253 24.00 16.80 21.03
CA ARG A 253 24.64 16.27 19.81
C ARG A 253 24.14 14.87 19.45
N VAL A 254 23.98 13.99 20.46
CA VAL A 254 23.42 12.65 20.24
C VAL A 254 21.99 12.74 19.76
N PHE A 255 21.17 13.60 20.37
CA PHE A 255 19.81 13.83 19.90
C PHE A 255 19.78 14.34 18.45
N ALA A 256 20.61 15.34 18.10
CA ALA A 256 20.72 15.84 16.74
C ALA A 256 21.08 14.72 15.74
N ALA A 257 22.01 13.84 16.10
CA ALA A 257 22.37 12.69 15.27
C ALA A 257 21.19 11.71 15.10
N LEU A 258 20.44 11.42 16.17
CA LEU A 258 19.25 10.57 16.12
C LEU A 258 18.18 11.19 15.22
N VAL A 259 17.95 12.50 15.27
CA VAL A 259 16.99 13.18 14.36
C VAL A 259 17.41 13.03 12.90
N ILE A 260 18.69 13.17 12.58
CA ILE A 260 19.20 12.99 11.22
C ILE A 260 18.97 11.54 10.75
N ILE A 261 19.39 10.56 11.54
CA ILE A 261 19.24 9.14 11.24
C ILE A 261 17.75 8.78 11.08
N GLY A 262 16.90 9.22 12.02
CA GLY A 262 15.47 8.96 12.00
C GLY A 262 14.79 9.55 10.76
N THR A 263 15.20 10.74 10.34
CA THR A 263 14.65 11.33 9.11
C THR A 263 15.04 10.51 7.88
N ILE A 264 16.29 10.04 7.79
CA ILE A 264 16.73 9.17 6.69
C ILE A 264 15.92 7.87 6.67
N ILE A 265 15.74 7.22 7.82
CA ILE A 265 14.94 5.99 7.94
C ILE A 265 13.48 6.28 7.56
N THR A 266 12.90 7.38 8.03
CA THR A 266 11.51 7.76 7.71
C THR A 266 11.33 7.94 6.21
N LEU A 267 12.23 8.66 5.54
CA LEU A 267 12.18 8.85 4.09
C LEU A 267 12.34 7.53 3.34
N ALA A 268 13.28 6.68 3.74
CA ALA A 268 13.50 5.37 3.12
C ALA A 268 12.27 4.47 3.22
N LEU A 269 11.65 4.39 4.41
CA LEU A 269 10.44 3.59 4.61
C LEU A 269 9.21 4.17 3.92
N PHE A 270 9.16 5.49 3.72
CA PHE A 270 8.07 6.14 3.00
C PHE A 270 8.11 5.85 1.50
N VAL A 271 9.28 5.59 0.93
CA VAL A 271 9.47 5.20 -0.49
C VAL A 271 8.91 3.79 -0.76
N ILE A 272 8.88 2.91 0.24
CA ILE A 272 8.32 1.56 0.07
C ILE A 272 6.82 1.69 -0.20
N PRO A 273 6.30 1.15 -1.31
CA PRO A 273 4.90 1.27 -1.68
C PRO A 273 3.94 0.83 -0.57
N HIS A 274 2.78 1.48 -0.50
CA HIS A 274 1.74 1.19 0.49
C HIS A 274 0.92 -0.06 0.12
N GLU A 275 1.01 -0.52 -1.12
CA GLU A 275 0.26 -1.66 -1.62
C GLU A 275 1.21 -2.74 -2.13
N ASN A 276 0.79 -4.00 -1.94
CA ASN A 276 1.25 -5.16 -2.68
C ASN A 276 2.43 -5.97 -2.14
N VAL A 277 2.50 -6.21 -0.83
CA VAL A 277 3.09 -7.50 -0.45
C VAL A 277 2.16 -8.16 0.55
N ARG A 278 1.01 -8.63 0.08
CA ARG A 278 0.31 -9.74 0.75
C ARG A 278 0.83 -11.01 0.08
N PHE A 279 1.78 -11.65 0.74
CA PHE A 279 2.21 -13.01 0.43
C PHE A 279 1.18 -13.99 0.94
#